data_b0a156d505584978624fc5b4cd6e5dde
#
_entry.id   b0a156d505584978624fc5b4cd6e5dde
#
_cell.length_a   1.000
_cell.length_b   1.000
_cell.length_c   1.000
_cell.angle_alpha   90.00
_cell.angle_beta   90.00
_cell.angle_gamma   90.00
#
_symmetry.space_group_name_H-M   'P 1'
#
loop_
_entity.id
_entity.type
_entity.pdbx_description
1 polymer ?
#
loop_
_entity_poly.entity_id
_entity_poly.type
_entity_poly.pdbx_seq_one_letter_code
_entity_poly.pdbx_strand_id
1 'polypeptide(L)'
;MLVLQFLLGMGVNLIGLPSENTGGAKVITGILLGLHILLSLGLLVGAALCLLRSGPLDDAMRNQVLLGGVLVVVSLVAGILDTSLGSSWWSFLMAVSFIGAFVVYGRIYVTTARA
;
A
#
# COMPACT_ATOMS: atom_id res chain seq x y z
N MET A 1 2.91 -7.43 6.19
CA MET A 1 2.04 -6.24 6.10
C MET A 1 1.53 -5.99 4.68
N LEU A 2 2.40 -5.97 3.65
CA LEU A 2 2.00 -5.69 2.26
C LEU A 2 0.93 -6.67 1.73
N VAL A 3 1.08 -7.97 1.95
CA VAL A 3 0.08 -8.97 1.50
C VAL A 3 -1.28 -8.74 2.19
N LEU A 4 -1.27 -8.51 3.50
CA LEU A 4 -2.50 -8.23 4.25
C LEU A 4 -3.18 -6.95 3.76
N GLN A 5 -2.40 -5.90 3.49
CA GLN A 5 -2.88 -4.65 2.90
C GLN A 5 -3.57 -4.88 1.56
N PHE A 6 -2.97 -5.69 0.69
CA PHE A 6 -3.54 -6.04 -0.60
C PHE A 6 -4.88 -6.79 -0.45
N LEU A 7 -4.92 -7.79 0.43
CA LEU A 7 -6.15 -8.58 0.67
C LEU A 7 -7.28 -7.72 1.23
N LEU A 8 -6.98 -6.80 2.15
CA LEU A 8 -7.99 -5.87 2.69
C LEU A 8 -8.51 -4.93 1.62
N GLY A 9 -7.64 -4.37 0.78
CA GLY A 9 -8.03 -3.52 -0.35
C GLY A 9 -8.89 -4.26 -1.37
N MET A 10 -8.53 -5.49 -1.71
CA MET A 10 -9.33 -6.34 -2.59
C MET A 10 -10.69 -6.68 -1.97
N GLY A 11 -10.74 -6.93 -0.65
CA GLY A 11 -11.99 -7.16 0.06
C GLY A 11 -12.94 -5.97 -0.05
N VAL A 12 -12.46 -4.75 0.16
CA VAL A 12 -13.25 -3.52 -0.02
C VAL A 12 -13.71 -3.37 -1.47
N ASN A 13 -12.82 -3.64 -2.43
CA ASN A 13 -13.15 -3.51 -3.85
C ASN A 13 -14.23 -4.52 -4.31
N LEU A 14 -14.22 -5.73 -3.74
CA LEU A 14 -15.21 -6.77 -4.07
C LEU A 14 -16.58 -6.53 -3.45
N ILE A 15 -16.64 -6.01 -2.22
CA ILE A 15 -17.89 -5.82 -1.48
C ILE A 15 -18.49 -4.43 -1.74
N GLY A 16 -17.66 -3.47 -2.16
CA GLY A 16 -18.01 -2.06 -2.34
C GLY A 16 -17.72 -1.20 -1.12
N LEU A 17 -17.86 0.11 -1.28
CA LEU A 17 -17.64 1.07 -0.19
C LEU A 17 -18.75 0.98 0.88
N PRO A 18 -18.48 1.37 2.14
CA PRO A 18 -19.50 1.42 3.18
C PRO A 18 -20.70 2.32 2.83
N SER A 19 -20.49 3.35 2.01
CA SER A 19 -21.54 4.25 1.51
C SER A 19 -22.49 3.58 0.52
N GLU A 20 -22.05 2.52 -0.15
CA GLU A 20 -22.81 1.77 -1.17
C GLU A 20 -23.58 0.58 -0.56
N ASN A 21 -23.28 0.23 0.69
CA ASN A 21 -23.83 -0.92 1.37
C ASN A 21 -24.76 -0.54 2.54
N THR A 22 -25.62 -1.48 2.92
CA THR A 22 -26.55 -1.36 4.05
C THR A 22 -26.40 -2.53 5.03
N GLY A 23 -26.91 -2.36 6.26
CA GLY A 23 -26.92 -3.42 7.25
C GLY A 23 -25.54 -3.97 7.61
N GLY A 24 -25.45 -5.30 7.73
CA GLY A 24 -24.21 -5.99 8.11
C GLY A 24 -23.07 -5.80 7.11
N ALA A 25 -23.37 -5.72 5.80
CA ALA A 25 -22.37 -5.47 4.77
C ALA A 25 -21.69 -4.11 4.96
N LYS A 26 -22.42 -3.08 5.35
CA LYS A 26 -21.87 -1.75 5.66
C LYS A 26 -20.88 -1.80 6.83
N VAL A 27 -21.17 -2.57 7.86
CA VAL A 27 -20.28 -2.73 9.02
C VAL A 27 -19.01 -3.46 8.61
N ILE A 28 -19.12 -4.56 7.86
CA ILE A 28 -17.98 -5.34 7.40
C ILE A 28 -17.06 -4.50 6.51
N THR A 29 -17.60 -3.81 5.52
CA THR A 29 -16.81 -2.95 4.62
C THR A 29 -16.21 -1.76 5.35
N GLY A 30 -16.89 -1.22 6.36
CA GLY A 30 -16.35 -0.17 7.23
C GLY A 30 -15.13 -0.64 8.02
N ILE A 31 -15.18 -1.85 8.58
CA ILE A 31 -14.04 -2.45 9.30
C ILE A 31 -12.89 -2.74 8.34
N LEU A 32 -13.15 -3.34 7.18
CA LEU A 32 -12.12 -3.64 6.18
C LEU A 32 -11.43 -2.37 5.68
N LEU A 33 -12.20 -1.34 5.37
CA LEU A 33 -11.67 -0.05 4.94
C LEU A 33 -10.85 0.63 6.05
N GLY A 34 -11.34 0.62 7.29
CA GLY A 34 -10.63 1.16 8.43
C GLY A 34 -9.28 0.47 8.67
N LEU A 35 -9.26 -0.86 8.64
CA LEU A 35 -8.02 -1.64 8.75
C LEU A 35 -7.08 -1.39 7.56
N HIS A 36 -7.62 -1.27 6.35
CA HIS A 36 -6.85 -0.94 5.16
C HIS A 36 -6.16 0.42 5.28
N ILE A 37 -6.87 1.45 5.72
CA ILE A 37 -6.33 2.79 5.96
C ILE A 37 -5.24 2.76 7.05
N LEU A 38 -5.52 2.10 8.16
CA LEU A 38 -4.56 1.99 9.28
C LEU A 38 -3.25 1.31 8.85
N LEU A 39 -3.35 0.21 8.08
CA LEU A 39 -2.18 -0.46 7.53
C LEU A 39 -1.45 0.39 6.49
N SER A 40 -2.17 1.16 5.67
CA SER A 40 -1.56 2.10 4.71
C SER A 40 -0.70 3.14 5.41
N LEU A 41 -1.20 3.70 6.51
CA LEU A 41 -0.44 4.64 7.33
C LEU A 41 0.78 3.97 7.98
N GLY A 42 0.62 2.74 8.47
CA GLY A 42 1.73 1.94 8.99
C GLY A 42 2.81 1.65 7.95
N LEU A 43 2.42 1.35 6.72
CA LEU A 43 3.35 1.15 5.61
C LEU A 43 4.07 2.45 5.21
N LEU A 44 3.37 3.58 5.23
CA LEU A 44 3.97 4.89 4.98
C LEU A 44 5.04 5.23 6.02
N VAL A 45 4.72 5.04 7.31
CA VAL A 45 5.69 5.22 8.40
C VAL A 45 6.86 4.26 8.26
N GLY A 46 6.60 2.99 7.95
CA GLY A 46 7.64 1.99 7.72
C GLY A 46 8.56 2.36 6.57
N ALA A 47 8.02 2.82 5.45
CA ALA A 47 8.80 3.30 4.29
C ALA A 47 9.66 4.52 4.65
N ALA A 48 9.11 5.48 5.40
CA ALA A 48 9.85 6.64 5.89
C ALA A 48 11.00 6.24 6.82
N LEU A 49 10.77 5.31 7.75
CA LEU A 49 11.81 4.80 8.65
C LEU A 49 12.91 4.05 7.89
N CYS A 50 12.55 3.24 6.89
CA CYS A 50 13.52 2.58 6.02
C CYS A 50 14.39 3.62 5.28
N LEU A 51 13.79 4.67 4.77
CA LEU A 51 14.51 5.74 4.08
C LEU A 51 15.45 6.50 5.02
N LEU A 52 14.99 6.86 6.22
CA LEU A 52 15.82 7.54 7.22
C LEU A 52 17.03 6.69 7.67
N ARG A 53 16.86 5.37 7.70
CA ARG A 53 17.91 4.42 8.06
C ARG A 53 18.79 3.98 6.90
N SER A 54 18.50 4.43 5.68
CA SER A 54 19.25 4.05 4.47
C SER A 54 20.58 4.80 4.29
N GLY A 55 20.91 5.75 5.17
CA GLY A 55 22.14 6.53 5.07
C GLY A 55 23.44 5.72 4.95
N PRO A 56 23.63 4.61 5.70
CA PRO A 56 24.83 3.78 5.59
C PRO A 56 24.82 2.78 4.42
N LEU A 57 23.74 2.71 3.64
CA LEU A 57 23.62 1.81 2.50
C LEU A 57 24.35 2.37 1.27
N ASP A 58 24.73 1.48 0.36
CA ASP A 58 25.24 1.89 -0.95
C ASP A 58 24.16 2.60 -1.78
N ASP A 59 24.58 3.35 -2.79
CA ASP A 59 23.68 4.17 -3.60
C ASP A 59 22.62 3.34 -4.32
N ALA A 60 22.96 2.12 -4.76
CA ALA A 60 22.02 1.23 -5.45
C ALA A 60 20.89 0.78 -4.51
N MET A 61 21.23 0.37 -3.29
CA MET A 61 20.27 -0.05 -2.29
C MET A 61 19.41 1.13 -1.81
N ARG A 62 20.02 2.27 -1.58
CA ARG A 62 19.33 3.50 -1.20
C ARG A 62 18.30 3.93 -2.25
N ASN A 63 18.66 3.85 -3.54
CA ASN A 63 17.73 4.13 -4.63
C ASN A 63 16.56 3.16 -4.68
N GLN A 64 16.77 1.89 -4.37
CA GLN A 64 15.67 0.92 -4.26
C GLN A 64 14.74 1.25 -3.08
N VAL A 65 15.27 1.61 -1.92
CA VAL A 65 14.46 2.04 -0.77
C VAL A 65 13.64 3.29 -1.12
N LEU A 66 14.25 4.26 -1.79
CA LEU A 66 13.57 5.47 -2.26
C LEU A 66 12.44 5.12 -3.25
N LEU A 67 12.72 4.28 -4.25
CA LEU A 67 11.72 3.84 -5.23
C LEU A 67 10.53 3.15 -4.54
N GLY A 68 10.81 2.23 -3.61
CA GLY A 68 9.77 1.57 -2.83
C GLY A 68 8.91 2.56 -2.03
N GLY A 69 9.53 3.54 -1.40
CA GLY A 69 8.83 4.61 -0.68
C GLY A 69 7.93 5.47 -1.59
N VAL A 70 8.44 5.87 -2.76
CA VAL A 70 7.66 6.60 -3.76
C VAL A 70 6.44 5.79 -4.22
N LEU A 71 6.61 4.49 -4.48
CA LEU A 71 5.51 3.62 -4.89
C LEU A 71 4.44 3.47 -3.79
N VAL A 72 4.83 3.43 -2.52
CA VAL A 72 3.88 3.43 -1.39
C VAL A 72 3.09 4.73 -1.36
N VAL A 73 3.74 5.88 -1.54
CA VAL A 73 3.05 7.20 -1.58
C VAL A 73 2.11 7.29 -2.77
N VAL A 74 2.53 6.85 -3.96
CA VAL A 74 1.68 6.84 -5.16
C VAL A 74 0.46 5.94 -4.95
N SER A 75 0.64 4.76 -4.35
CA SER A 75 -0.46 3.85 -4.02
C SER A 75 -1.46 4.48 -3.04
N LEU A 76 -0.98 5.18 -2.02
CA LEU A 76 -1.82 5.88 -1.04
C LEU A 76 -2.65 7.00 -1.70
N VAL A 77 -1.99 7.85 -2.49
CA VAL A 77 -2.67 8.96 -3.21
C VAL A 77 -3.70 8.40 -4.19
N ALA A 78 -3.34 7.37 -4.95
CA ALA A 78 -4.28 6.71 -5.87
C ALA A 78 -5.49 6.12 -5.13
N GLY A 79 -5.30 5.54 -3.95
CA GLY A 79 -6.40 5.03 -3.11
C GLY A 79 -7.34 6.15 -2.62
N ILE A 80 -6.80 7.30 -2.22
CA ILE A 80 -7.60 8.47 -1.83
C ILE A 80 -8.41 9.00 -3.03
N LEU A 81 -7.79 9.08 -4.20
CA LEU A 81 -8.46 9.53 -5.43
C LEU A 81 -9.51 8.53 -5.91
N ASP A 82 -9.29 7.24 -5.75
CA ASP A 82 -10.27 6.19 -6.06
C ASP A 82 -11.55 6.35 -5.24
N THR A 83 -11.41 6.54 -3.93
CA THR A 83 -12.56 6.77 -3.04
C THR A 83 -13.28 8.09 -3.29
N SER A 84 -12.57 9.11 -3.79
CA SER A 84 -13.12 10.45 -4.03
C SER A 84 -13.74 10.62 -5.41
N LEU A 85 -13.12 10.04 -6.43
CA LEU A 85 -13.50 10.23 -7.84
C LEU A 85 -14.24 9.02 -8.44
N GLY A 86 -14.15 7.85 -7.80
CA GLY A 86 -14.87 6.63 -8.22
C GLY A 86 -14.45 6.09 -9.59
N SER A 87 -13.24 6.39 -10.06
CA SER A 87 -12.73 5.93 -11.36
C SER A 87 -11.87 4.69 -11.19
N SER A 88 -12.18 3.63 -11.95
CA SER A 88 -11.42 2.37 -11.96
C SER A 88 -9.93 2.52 -12.31
N TRP A 89 -9.53 3.63 -12.95
CA TRP A 89 -8.13 3.94 -13.22
C TRP A 89 -7.31 4.15 -11.95
N TRP A 90 -7.86 4.78 -10.94
CA TRP A 90 -7.18 5.01 -9.67
C TRP A 90 -6.97 3.72 -8.91
N SER A 91 -7.96 2.83 -8.93
CA SER A 91 -7.86 1.48 -8.36
C SER A 91 -6.78 0.66 -9.06
N PHE A 92 -6.71 0.72 -10.38
CA PHE A 92 -5.65 0.07 -11.18
C PHE A 92 -4.26 0.64 -10.85
N LEU A 93 -4.11 1.96 -10.81
CA LEU A 93 -2.84 2.61 -10.47
C LEU A 93 -2.39 2.25 -9.05
N MET A 94 -3.32 2.24 -8.10
CA MET A 94 -3.06 1.79 -6.73
C MET A 94 -2.52 0.36 -6.70
N ALA A 95 -3.17 -0.57 -7.42
CA ALA A 95 -2.77 -1.97 -7.47
C ALA A 95 -1.38 -2.16 -8.10
N VAL A 96 -1.11 -1.51 -9.22
CA VAL A 96 0.20 -1.60 -9.91
C VAL A 96 1.32 -1.02 -9.06
N SER A 97 1.11 0.16 -8.47
CA SER A 97 2.09 0.78 -7.57
C SER A 97 2.37 -0.08 -6.34
N PHE A 98 1.34 -0.71 -5.81
CA PHE A 98 1.46 -1.62 -4.68
C PHE A 98 2.28 -2.88 -5.03
N ILE A 99 1.99 -3.51 -6.17
CA ILE A 99 2.77 -4.66 -6.66
C ILE A 99 4.23 -4.25 -6.88
N GLY A 100 4.46 -3.08 -7.47
CA GLY A 100 5.81 -2.52 -7.65
C GLY A 100 6.53 -2.37 -6.31
N ALA A 101 5.90 -1.79 -5.30
CA ALA A 101 6.46 -1.67 -3.96
C ALA A 101 6.78 -3.05 -3.34
N PHE A 102 5.87 -4.01 -3.50
CA PHE A 102 6.06 -5.38 -3.02
C PHE A 102 7.30 -6.05 -3.65
N VAL A 103 7.48 -5.91 -4.95
CA VAL A 103 8.64 -6.45 -5.67
C VAL A 103 9.93 -5.78 -5.19
N VAL A 104 9.95 -4.45 -5.08
CA VAL A 104 11.13 -3.69 -4.65
C VAL A 104 11.55 -4.07 -3.24
N TYR A 105 10.63 -4.05 -2.27
CA TYR A 105 10.94 -4.42 -0.90
C TYR A 105 11.25 -5.92 -0.74
N GLY A 106 10.63 -6.77 -1.54
CA GLY A 106 10.94 -8.20 -1.59
C GLY A 106 12.38 -8.44 -2.05
N ARG A 107 12.84 -7.71 -3.08
CA ARG A 107 14.23 -7.78 -3.55
C ARG A 107 15.22 -7.28 -2.48
N ILE A 108 14.94 -6.16 -1.83
CA ILE A 108 15.74 -5.65 -0.73
C ILE A 108 15.87 -6.70 0.36
N TYR A 109 14.75 -7.28 0.80
CA TYR A 109 14.74 -8.30 1.83
C TYR A 109 15.59 -9.52 1.46
N VAL A 110 15.43 -10.06 0.25
CA VAL A 110 16.21 -11.22 -0.21
C VAL A 110 17.69 -10.90 -0.31
N THR A 111 18.05 -9.71 -0.76
CA THR A 111 19.46 -9.30 -0.88
C THR A 111 20.10 -9.16 0.49
N THR A 112 19.42 -8.54 1.45
CA THR A 112 19.93 -8.35 2.80
C THR A 112 19.97 -9.65 3.60
N ALA A 113 19.02 -10.56 3.39
CA ALA A 113 19.00 -11.87 4.06
C ALA A 113 20.12 -12.82 3.58
N ARG A 114 20.66 -12.60 2.40
CA ARG A 114 21.77 -13.40 1.84
C ARG A 114 23.17 -12.83 2.17
N ALA A 115 23.21 -11.64 2.63
CA ALA A 115 24.44 -10.99 3.09
C ALA A 115 24.74 -11.37 4.53
#